data_34896759c36378828b8c6a5a67db9b1e
#
_entry.id   34896759c36378828b8c6a5a67db9b1e
#
_cell.length_a   1.000
_cell.length_b   1.000
_cell.length_c   1.000
_cell.angle_alpha   90.00
_cell.angle_beta   90.00
_cell.angle_gamma   90.00
#
_symmetry.space_group_name_H-M   'P 1'
#
loop_
_entity.id
_entity.type
_entity.pdbx_description
1 polymer ?
#
loop_
_entity_poly.entity_id
_entity_poly.type
_entity_poly.pdbx_seq_one_letter_code
_entity_poly.pdbx_strand_id
1 'polypeptide(L)'
;MTTPANHIWVPSNARYVQINGFVATPRGPQVPPTQALAWPAKDPGDTLDYVYDISPALTANPGDTISTLDVTISPDNPGDLTLVSATADGSRAVLWFAQGQALTTYTVTVNITTTGGRTLARSIALPVISLASVPAPSDALTTMTGQALTDPTGTPLTTM
;
A
#
# COMPACT_ATOMS: atom_id res chain seq x y z
N MET A 1 -8.78 -2.18 -28.32
CA MET A 1 -9.94 -1.28 -28.05
C MET A 1 -10.19 -1.30 -26.55
N THR A 2 -10.17 -0.15 -25.90
CA THR A 2 -10.49 -0.03 -24.48
C THR A 2 -11.95 0.38 -24.32
N THR A 3 -12.69 -0.36 -23.52
CA THR A 3 -14.09 -0.04 -23.20
C THR A 3 -14.11 0.68 -21.85
N PRO A 4 -14.74 1.87 -21.74
CA PRO A 4 -14.86 2.54 -20.46
C PRO A 4 -15.66 1.67 -19.47
N ALA A 5 -15.11 1.47 -18.29
CA ALA A 5 -15.85 0.86 -17.18
C ALA A 5 -16.67 1.97 -16.50
N ASN A 6 -17.99 1.82 -16.54
CA ASN A 6 -18.88 2.74 -15.86
C ASN A 6 -19.25 2.18 -14.47
N HIS A 7 -18.70 2.76 -13.41
CA HIS A 7 -18.95 2.30 -12.04
C HIS A 7 -18.94 3.48 -11.06
N ILE A 8 -19.67 3.32 -9.96
CA ILE A 8 -19.60 4.22 -8.83
C ILE A 8 -18.35 3.86 -8.02
N TRP A 9 -17.51 4.85 -7.74
CA TRP A 9 -16.32 4.64 -6.92
C TRP A 9 -16.72 4.33 -5.47
N VAL A 10 -16.18 3.24 -4.93
CA VAL A 10 -16.32 2.84 -3.54
C VAL A 10 -14.94 2.44 -3.02
N PRO A 11 -14.50 2.96 -1.85
CA PRO A 11 -13.22 2.57 -1.27
C PRO A 11 -13.15 1.06 -1.04
N SER A 12 -12.00 0.47 -1.35
CA SER A 12 -11.79 -0.96 -1.19
C SER A 12 -11.70 -1.37 0.29
N ASN A 13 -12.56 -2.29 0.71
CA ASN A 13 -12.44 -2.91 2.02
C ASN A 13 -11.26 -3.90 2.12
N ALA A 14 -10.72 -4.37 1.00
CA ALA A 14 -9.57 -5.28 0.97
C ALA A 14 -8.25 -4.55 1.28
N ARG A 15 -8.17 -3.26 0.96
CA ARG A 15 -6.99 -2.42 1.16
C ARG A 15 -7.23 -1.36 2.22
N TYR A 16 -7.67 -1.80 3.38
CA TYR A 16 -8.18 -0.98 4.47
C TYR A 16 -7.38 -1.22 5.75
N VAL A 17 -6.89 -0.17 6.37
CA VAL A 17 -6.20 -0.21 7.66
C VAL A 17 -6.86 0.73 8.65
N GLN A 18 -7.18 0.20 9.83
CA GLN A 18 -7.70 0.99 10.96
C GLN A 18 -6.59 1.39 11.91
N ILE A 19 -6.61 2.63 12.32
CA ILE A 19 -5.66 3.19 13.27
C ILE A 19 -6.31 3.31 14.64
N ASN A 20 -5.85 2.51 15.56
CA ASN A 20 -6.28 2.58 16.94
C ASN A 20 -5.57 3.72 17.67
N GLY A 21 -6.33 4.53 18.39
CA GLY A 21 -5.77 5.59 19.25
C GLY A 21 -5.12 5.07 20.54
N PHE A 22 -5.34 3.78 20.84
CA PHE A 22 -4.89 3.15 22.07
C PHE A 22 -4.17 1.83 21.75
N VAL A 23 -2.98 1.67 22.30
CA VAL A 23 -2.25 0.41 22.33
C VAL A 23 -2.23 -0.09 23.77
N ALA A 24 -2.83 -1.28 23.99
CA ALA A 24 -2.83 -1.89 25.32
C ALA A 24 -1.39 -2.17 25.79
N THR A 25 -1.01 -1.62 26.92
CA THR A 25 0.29 -1.90 27.53
C THR A 25 0.14 -3.08 28.50
N PRO A 26 0.92 -4.15 28.36
CA PRO A 26 0.90 -5.24 29.32
C PRO A 26 1.26 -4.76 30.74
N ARG A 27 0.58 -5.29 31.75
CA ARG A 27 0.98 -5.08 33.13
C ARG A 27 2.21 -5.95 33.43
N GLY A 28 3.36 -5.32 33.68
CA GLY A 28 4.61 -6.02 33.98
C GLY A 28 5.77 -5.59 33.05
N PRO A 29 6.95 -6.23 33.17
CA PRO A 29 8.16 -5.86 32.46
C PRO A 29 8.18 -6.25 30.95
N GLN A 30 7.04 -6.60 30.37
CA GLN A 30 6.94 -6.98 28.98
C GLN A 30 6.96 -5.74 28.07
N VAL A 31 7.70 -5.84 26.96
CA VAL A 31 7.70 -4.80 25.93
C VAL A 31 6.32 -4.79 25.25
N PRO A 32 5.65 -3.63 25.10
CA PRO A 32 4.40 -3.57 24.34
C PRO A 32 4.56 -4.15 22.93
N PRO A 33 3.60 -4.91 22.42
CA PRO A 33 3.68 -5.42 21.05
C PRO A 33 3.71 -4.24 20.08
N THR A 34 4.72 -4.21 19.23
CA THR A 34 4.77 -3.26 18.11
C THR A 34 3.71 -3.69 17.10
N GLN A 35 2.65 -2.93 16.94
CA GLN A 35 1.65 -3.19 15.93
C GLN A 35 2.21 -2.79 14.56
N ALA A 36 2.75 -3.76 13.84
CA ALA A 36 3.14 -3.57 12.45
C ALA A 36 1.86 -3.47 11.60
N LEU A 37 1.64 -2.31 11.01
CA LEU A 37 0.55 -2.10 10.07
C LEU A 37 1.04 -2.45 8.67
N ALA A 38 0.22 -3.18 7.92
CA ALA A 38 0.53 -3.52 6.53
C ALA A 38 -0.75 -3.53 5.70
N TRP A 39 -0.63 -3.05 4.45
CA TRP A 39 -1.62 -3.26 3.41
C TRP A 39 -1.31 -4.52 2.60
N PRO A 40 -2.31 -5.09 1.93
CA PRO A 40 -2.09 -6.16 0.95
C PRO A 40 -1.12 -5.71 -0.15
N ALA A 41 -0.37 -6.66 -0.68
CA ALA A 41 0.58 -6.42 -1.75
C ALA A 41 -0.11 -5.95 -3.04
N LYS A 42 0.63 -5.18 -3.87
CA LYS A 42 0.22 -4.78 -5.21
C LYS A 42 1.24 -5.24 -6.26
N ASP A 43 0.79 -5.34 -7.51
CA ASP A 43 1.68 -5.50 -8.66
C ASP A 43 2.30 -4.14 -9.04
N PRO A 44 3.54 -4.10 -9.58
CA PRO A 44 4.14 -2.87 -10.11
C PRO A 44 3.25 -2.12 -11.12
N GLY A 45 2.51 -2.85 -11.96
CA GLY A 45 1.62 -2.27 -12.97
C GLY A 45 0.28 -1.77 -12.45
N ASP A 46 -0.06 -2.08 -11.18
CA ASP A 46 -1.34 -1.69 -10.62
C ASP A 46 -1.35 -0.22 -10.19
N THR A 47 -2.50 0.43 -10.38
CA THR A 47 -2.84 1.69 -9.72
C THR A 47 -4.05 1.44 -8.83
N LEU A 48 -3.85 1.46 -7.51
CA LEU A 48 -4.85 1.03 -6.53
C LEU A 48 -5.05 2.05 -5.41
N ASP A 49 -6.29 2.08 -4.90
CA ASP A 49 -6.68 2.85 -3.73
C ASP A 49 -6.42 2.07 -2.43
N TYR A 50 -5.92 2.77 -1.42
CA TYR A 50 -5.67 2.27 -0.08
C TYR A 50 -6.32 3.17 0.94
N VAL A 51 -7.00 2.58 1.92
CA VAL A 51 -7.75 3.33 2.93
C VAL A 51 -7.02 3.32 4.26
N TYR A 52 -6.92 4.50 4.85
CA TYR A 52 -6.36 4.74 6.16
C TYR A 52 -7.45 5.36 7.03
N ASP A 53 -8.02 4.59 7.97
CA ASP A 53 -9.15 5.01 8.80
C ASP A 53 -8.70 5.31 10.22
N ILE A 54 -8.92 6.55 10.66
CA ILE A 54 -8.62 7.00 12.01
C ILE A 54 -9.87 7.05 12.91
N SER A 55 -11.01 6.58 12.44
CA SER A 55 -12.25 6.64 13.25
C SER A 55 -12.11 5.98 14.62
N PRO A 56 -11.40 4.84 14.81
CA PRO A 56 -11.19 4.30 16.14
C PRO A 56 -10.36 5.21 17.06
N ALA A 57 -9.42 5.98 16.50
CA ALA A 57 -8.62 6.95 17.26
C ALA A 57 -9.42 8.18 17.67
N LEU A 58 -10.52 8.46 16.98
CA LEU A 58 -11.43 9.58 17.25
C LEU A 58 -12.66 9.18 18.10
N THR A 59 -12.69 7.97 18.63
CA THR A 59 -13.80 7.51 19.47
C THR A 59 -14.04 8.50 20.63
N ALA A 60 -15.30 8.84 20.86
CA ALA A 60 -15.75 9.87 21.81
C ALA A 60 -15.38 11.33 21.46
N ASN A 61 -14.94 11.61 20.25
CA ASN A 61 -14.73 12.96 19.74
C ASN A 61 -15.64 13.20 18.52
N PRO A 62 -16.97 13.31 18.72
CA PRO A 62 -17.91 13.45 17.62
C PRO A 62 -17.63 14.75 16.83
N GLY A 63 -17.68 14.65 15.51
CA GLY A 63 -17.45 15.79 14.62
C GLY A 63 -16.00 16.14 14.33
N ASP A 64 -15.03 15.44 14.95
CA ASP A 64 -13.62 15.61 14.58
C ASP A 64 -13.33 14.87 13.29
N THR A 65 -12.65 15.53 12.36
CA THR A 65 -12.36 15.01 11.02
C THR A 65 -10.93 15.35 10.61
N ILE A 66 -10.45 14.72 9.55
CA ILE A 66 -9.14 15.03 8.96
C ILE A 66 -9.17 16.44 8.37
N SER A 67 -8.26 17.29 8.81
CA SER A 67 -8.04 18.65 8.31
C SER A 67 -6.88 18.70 7.31
N THR A 68 -5.75 18.09 7.67
CA THR A 68 -4.57 18.01 6.80
C THR A 68 -4.04 16.60 6.74
N LEU A 69 -3.48 16.26 5.58
CA LEU A 69 -2.91 14.96 5.27
C LEU A 69 -1.57 15.15 4.58
N ASP A 70 -0.51 14.60 5.17
CA ASP A 70 0.82 14.55 4.59
C ASP A 70 1.29 13.10 4.50
N VAL A 71 1.80 12.70 3.34
CA VAL A 71 2.18 11.31 3.04
C VAL A 71 3.61 11.28 2.52
N THR A 72 4.46 10.50 3.16
CA THR A 72 5.82 10.23 2.71
C THR A 72 6.02 8.75 2.45
N ILE A 73 6.83 8.43 1.45
CA ILE A 73 7.12 7.06 1.01
C ILE A 73 8.63 6.83 1.10
N SER A 74 9.04 5.66 1.56
CA SER A 74 10.44 5.26 1.61
C SER A 74 10.58 3.77 1.23
N PRO A 75 11.52 3.39 0.36
CA PRO A 75 12.43 4.26 -0.41
C PRO A 75 11.70 5.13 -1.44
N ASP A 76 12.38 6.17 -1.95
CA ASP A 76 11.86 7.13 -2.94
C ASP A 76 12.94 7.39 -4.00
N ASN A 77 13.14 6.42 -4.89
CA ASN A 77 14.04 6.49 -6.04
C ASN A 77 13.24 6.52 -7.34
N PRO A 78 13.83 6.85 -8.47
CA PRO A 78 13.16 6.75 -9.77
C PRO A 78 12.59 5.34 -10.03
N GLY A 79 11.29 5.27 -10.33
CA GLY A 79 10.57 4.02 -10.55
C GLY A 79 10.02 3.35 -9.28
N ASP A 80 10.21 3.94 -8.10
CA ASP A 80 9.62 3.49 -6.86
C ASP A 80 8.11 3.80 -6.77
N LEU A 81 7.50 3.40 -5.67
CA LEU A 81 6.08 3.61 -5.39
C LEU A 81 5.75 5.11 -5.41
N THR A 82 4.73 5.47 -6.18
CA THR A 82 4.31 6.87 -6.36
C THR A 82 2.92 7.09 -5.78
N LEU A 83 2.77 8.15 -5.00
CA LEU A 83 1.46 8.66 -4.56
C LEU A 83 0.83 9.47 -5.70
N VAL A 84 -0.25 8.95 -6.27
CA VAL A 84 -0.99 9.60 -7.37
C VAL A 84 -1.96 10.66 -6.83
N SER A 85 -2.67 10.33 -5.76
CA SER A 85 -3.55 11.27 -5.07
C SER A 85 -3.77 10.86 -3.62
N ALA A 86 -4.08 11.86 -2.80
CA ALA A 86 -4.48 11.69 -1.41
C ALA A 86 -5.70 12.57 -1.14
N THR A 87 -6.77 11.98 -0.62
CA THR A 87 -8.00 12.68 -0.26
C THR A 87 -8.48 12.25 1.11
N ALA A 88 -9.19 13.13 1.80
CA ALA A 88 -9.80 12.82 3.09
C ALA A 88 -11.32 12.95 2.99
N ASP A 89 -12.03 12.01 3.59
CA ASP A 89 -13.47 11.98 3.76
C ASP A 89 -13.81 11.69 5.22
N GLY A 90 -14.11 12.71 5.98
CA GLY A 90 -14.35 12.62 7.41
C GLY A 90 -13.11 12.09 8.17
N SER A 91 -13.20 10.87 8.70
CA SER A 91 -12.12 10.18 9.42
C SER A 91 -11.29 9.23 8.55
N ARG A 92 -11.53 9.19 7.24
CA ARG A 92 -10.85 8.30 6.31
C ARG A 92 -9.98 9.08 5.36
N ALA A 93 -8.74 8.63 5.18
CA ALA A 93 -7.88 9.07 4.08
C ALA A 93 -7.85 7.97 3.02
N VAL A 94 -7.96 8.37 1.76
CA VAL A 94 -7.88 7.49 0.60
C VAL A 94 -6.67 7.90 -0.21
N LEU A 95 -5.75 6.96 -0.36
CA LEU A 95 -4.44 7.14 -0.98
C LEU A 95 -4.38 6.27 -2.24
N TRP A 96 -4.07 6.88 -3.36
CA TRP A 96 -3.87 6.14 -4.62
C TRP A 96 -2.38 5.98 -4.88
N PHE A 97 -1.94 4.74 -5.03
CA PHE A 97 -0.55 4.42 -5.35
C PHE A 97 -0.43 3.75 -6.70
N ALA A 98 0.62 4.13 -7.42
CA ALA A 98 1.02 3.54 -8.70
C ALA A 98 2.50 3.14 -8.64
N GLN A 99 2.96 2.40 -9.63
CA GLN A 99 4.35 1.96 -9.78
C GLN A 99 4.87 1.11 -8.61
N GLY A 100 6.18 1.15 -8.38
CA GLY A 100 6.90 0.41 -7.35
C GLY A 100 7.75 -0.71 -7.93
N GLN A 101 8.90 -0.95 -7.32
CA GLN A 101 9.82 -2.02 -7.70
C GLN A 101 9.32 -3.35 -7.15
N ALA A 102 9.29 -4.38 -7.98
CA ALA A 102 8.96 -5.74 -7.51
C ALA A 102 9.93 -6.20 -6.42
N LEU A 103 9.43 -7.01 -5.49
CA LEU A 103 10.17 -7.53 -4.33
C LEU A 103 10.63 -6.45 -3.33
N THR A 104 10.04 -5.25 -3.40
CA THR A 104 10.32 -4.15 -2.48
C THR A 104 9.12 -3.92 -1.56
N THR A 105 9.39 -3.73 -0.27
CA THR A 105 8.37 -3.29 0.68
C THR A 105 8.59 -1.82 1.00
N TYR A 106 7.62 -1.00 0.65
CA TYR A 106 7.64 0.43 0.92
C TYR A 106 7.06 0.73 2.30
N THR A 107 7.66 1.69 2.98
CA THR A 107 7.10 2.28 4.20
C THR A 107 6.37 3.55 3.83
N VAL A 108 5.06 3.55 3.96
CA VAL A 108 4.21 4.72 3.76
C VAL A 108 3.91 5.33 5.11
N THR A 109 4.42 6.53 5.36
CA THR A 109 4.16 7.27 6.60
C THR A 109 3.10 8.31 6.34
N VAL A 110 2.02 8.24 7.09
CA VAL A 110 0.86 9.14 6.98
C VAL A 110 0.81 9.99 8.24
N ASN A 111 0.92 11.31 8.07
CA ASN A 111 0.78 12.30 9.12
C ASN A 111 -0.55 13.02 8.93
N ILE A 112 -1.38 13.00 9.94
CA ILE A 112 -2.72 13.61 9.92
C ILE A 112 -2.83 14.64 11.03
N THR A 113 -3.42 15.79 10.71
CA THR A 113 -3.94 16.73 11.69
C THR A 113 -5.46 16.79 11.55
N THR A 114 -6.17 16.77 12.68
CA THR A 114 -7.64 16.83 12.68
C THR A 114 -8.13 18.25 12.90
N THR A 115 -9.41 18.50 12.64
CA THR A 115 -10.08 19.78 12.90
C THR A 115 -10.08 20.14 14.39
N GLY A 116 -10.05 19.15 15.26
CA GLY A 116 -9.89 19.33 16.72
C GLY A 116 -8.45 19.54 17.18
N GLY A 117 -7.48 19.68 16.25
CA GLY A 117 -6.07 19.95 16.56
C GLY A 117 -5.27 18.72 17.00
N ARG A 118 -5.79 17.50 16.83
CA ARG A 118 -5.05 16.27 17.12
C ARG A 118 -4.14 15.92 15.96
N THR A 119 -2.97 15.36 16.27
CA THR A 119 -2.02 14.86 15.27
C THR A 119 -1.81 13.37 15.45
N LEU A 120 -1.82 12.64 14.35
CA LEU A 120 -1.55 11.20 14.30
C LEU A 120 -0.54 10.91 13.19
N ALA A 121 0.51 10.19 13.54
CA ALA A 121 1.52 9.72 12.58
C ALA A 121 1.65 8.20 12.67
N ARG A 122 1.53 7.49 11.56
CA ARG A 122 1.73 6.04 11.50
C ARG A 122 2.38 5.65 10.20
N SER A 123 3.23 4.64 10.28
CA SER A 123 3.87 4.01 9.12
C SER A 123 3.20 2.68 8.82
N ILE A 124 2.95 2.43 7.56
CA ILE A 124 2.30 1.22 7.05
C ILE A 124 3.19 0.62 5.99
N ALA A 125 3.41 -0.68 6.06
CA ALA A 125 4.14 -1.41 5.03
C ALA A 125 3.24 -1.68 3.82
N LEU A 126 3.73 -1.41 2.62
CA LEU A 126 3.10 -1.77 1.36
C LEU A 126 4.07 -2.61 0.52
N PRO A 127 3.90 -3.94 0.50
CA PRO A 127 4.71 -4.80 -0.35
C PRO A 127 4.33 -4.63 -1.83
N VAL A 128 5.33 -4.59 -2.70
CA VAL A 128 5.15 -4.65 -4.15
C VAL A 128 5.77 -5.96 -4.65
N ILE A 129 4.95 -6.80 -5.25
CA ILE A 129 5.36 -8.11 -5.78
C ILE A 129 4.80 -8.28 -7.19
N SER A 130 5.51 -9.01 -8.04
CA SER A 130 5.00 -9.32 -9.37
C SER A 130 3.86 -10.34 -9.25
N LEU A 131 2.65 -9.88 -9.51
CA LEU A 131 1.41 -10.69 -9.52
C LEU A 131 0.98 -11.05 -10.94
N ALA A 132 1.30 -10.19 -11.91
CA ALA A 132 1.07 -10.49 -13.32
C ALA A 132 2.17 -11.42 -13.83
N SER A 133 1.80 -12.65 -14.23
CA SER A 133 2.71 -13.53 -14.93
C SER A 133 2.66 -13.20 -16.43
N VAL A 134 3.80 -12.81 -16.99
CA VAL A 134 3.96 -12.79 -18.45
C VAL A 134 4.26 -14.22 -18.86
N PRO A 135 3.44 -14.85 -19.73
CA PRO A 135 3.76 -16.18 -20.23
C PRO A 135 5.14 -16.16 -20.89
N ALA A 136 6.00 -17.10 -20.52
CA ALA A 136 7.27 -17.26 -21.20
C ALA A 136 7.02 -17.56 -22.69
N PRO A 137 7.86 -17.04 -23.62
CA PRO A 137 7.81 -17.44 -25.02
C PRO A 137 7.82 -18.96 -25.15
N SER A 138 7.12 -19.49 -26.14
CA SER A 138 7.01 -20.95 -26.35
C SER A 138 8.34 -21.65 -26.59
N ASP A 139 9.37 -20.91 -26.99
CA ASP A 139 10.73 -21.33 -27.25
C ASP A 139 11.73 -20.99 -26.10
N ALA A 140 11.21 -20.49 -24.99
CA ALA A 140 12.04 -20.19 -23.83
C ALA A 140 12.64 -21.46 -23.21
N LEU A 141 13.90 -21.41 -22.86
CA LEU A 141 14.54 -22.41 -22.01
C LEU A 141 13.92 -22.36 -20.61
N THR A 142 13.46 -23.49 -20.11
CA THR A 142 12.83 -23.56 -18.80
C THR A 142 13.60 -24.47 -17.84
N THR A 143 13.47 -24.20 -16.55
CA THR A 143 13.93 -25.09 -15.48
C THR A 143 13.07 -26.36 -15.44
N MET A 144 13.50 -27.38 -14.69
CA MET A 144 12.69 -28.59 -14.44
C MET A 144 11.33 -28.29 -13.79
N THR A 145 11.14 -27.11 -13.20
CA THR A 145 9.88 -26.66 -12.60
C THR A 145 9.05 -25.80 -13.55
N GLY A 146 9.44 -25.67 -14.82
CA GLY A 146 8.72 -24.93 -15.84
C GLY A 146 8.92 -23.40 -15.81
N GLN A 147 9.86 -22.91 -15.01
CA GLN A 147 10.18 -21.49 -14.94
C GLN A 147 11.17 -21.13 -16.07
N ALA A 148 10.91 -20.04 -16.81
CA ALA A 148 11.82 -19.56 -17.84
C ALA A 148 13.18 -19.15 -17.25
N LEU A 149 14.27 -19.54 -17.91
CA LEU A 149 15.59 -19.03 -17.64
C LEU A 149 15.72 -17.64 -18.28
N THR A 150 16.24 -16.70 -17.53
CA THR A 150 16.42 -15.31 -17.97
C THR A 150 17.88 -14.90 -17.88
N ASP A 151 18.27 -13.95 -18.72
CA ASP A 151 19.56 -13.25 -18.58
C ASP A 151 19.55 -12.28 -17.38
N PRO A 152 20.66 -11.63 -17.04
CA PRO A 152 20.71 -10.66 -15.95
C PRO A 152 19.80 -9.43 -16.12
N THR A 153 19.26 -9.21 -17.32
CA THR A 153 18.30 -8.12 -17.61
C THR A 153 16.86 -8.57 -17.49
N GLY A 154 16.62 -9.85 -17.20
CA GLY A 154 15.27 -10.44 -17.07
C GLY A 154 14.65 -10.91 -18.38
N THR A 155 15.42 -10.91 -19.49
CA THR A 155 14.97 -11.38 -20.81
C THR A 155 15.03 -12.91 -20.86
N PRO A 156 13.95 -13.62 -21.27
CA PRO A 156 13.97 -15.07 -21.41
C PRO A 156 15.01 -15.55 -22.42
N LEU A 157 15.77 -16.58 -22.05
CA LEU A 157 16.67 -17.26 -22.97
C LEU A 157 15.85 -18.20 -23.86
N THR A 158 16.03 -18.11 -25.17
CA THR A 158 15.29 -18.90 -26.16
C THR A 158 16.21 -19.86 -26.90
N THR A 159 15.65 -20.97 -27.39
CA THR A 159 16.36 -21.86 -28.35
C THR A 159 16.32 -21.23 -29.74
N MET A 160 17.45 -21.27 -30.42
CA MET A 160 17.49 -20.93 -31.87
C MET A 160 17.08 -22.09 -32.71
#